data_06a91f20436524401dfc86118239860a
#
_entry.id   06a91f20436524401dfc86118239860a
#
_cell.length_a   1.000
_cell.length_b   1.000
_cell.length_c   1.000
_cell.angle_alpha   90.00
_cell.angle_beta   90.00
_cell.angle_gamma   90.00
#
_symmetry.space_group_name_H-M   'P 1'
#
loop_
_entity.id
_entity.type
_entity.pdbx_description
1 polymer ?
#
loop_
_entity_poly.entity_id
_entity_poly.type
_entity_poly.pdbx_seq_one_letter_code
_entity_poly.pdbx_strand_id
1 'polypeptide(L)'
;MPIVTYYVALPFTRLEDGGLGPGQAVDCPSLAAALQRAEALSRAPANAGAIAFFRSGDGNLGEFTEAVLIRAFGDVPDDLSSL
;
A
#
# COMPACT_ATOMS: atom_id res chain seq x y z
N MET A 1 -3.19 8.49 -24.95
CA MET A 1 -3.90 8.05 -23.75
C MET A 1 -3.01 8.23 -22.55
N PRO A 2 -3.39 9.03 -21.59
CA PRO A 2 -2.52 9.24 -20.43
C PRO A 2 -2.51 8.01 -19.53
N ILE A 3 -1.33 7.51 -19.27
CA ILE A 3 -1.12 6.51 -18.24
C ILE A 3 -0.80 7.25 -16.95
N VAL A 4 -1.55 6.96 -15.90
CA VAL A 4 -1.38 7.59 -14.60
C VAL A 4 -0.78 6.58 -13.64
N THR A 5 0.19 7.02 -12.85
CA THR A 5 0.77 6.20 -11.81
C THR A 5 0.19 6.64 -10.47
N TYR A 6 -0.33 5.67 -9.73
CA TYR A 6 -0.88 5.89 -8.40
C TYR A 6 0.09 5.35 -7.36
N TYR A 7 0.48 6.20 -6.44
CA TYR A 7 1.33 5.82 -5.31
C TYR A 7 0.44 5.67 -4.08
N VAL A 8 0.58 4.54 -3.39
CA VAL A 8 -0.34 4.19 -2.30
C VAL A 8 0.45 3.75 -1.08
N ALA A 9 0.00 4.18 0.08
CA ALA A 9 0.45 3.66 1.37
C ALA A 9 -0.69 2.84 1.97
N LEU A 10 -0.40 1.61 2.37
CA LEU A 10 -1.41 0.68 2.89
C LEU A 10 -0.96 0.11 4.22
N PRO A 11 -1.68 0.40 5.32
CA PRO A 11 -1.36 -0.20 6.61
C PRO A 11 -1.94 -1.61 6.72
N PHE A 12 -1.32 -2.42 7.57
CA PHE A 12 -1.83 -3.73 7.94
C PHE A 12 -2.04 -3.79 9.45
N THR A 13 -3.18 -4.34 9.85
CA THR A 13 -3.52 -4.51 11.26
C THR A 13 -3.54 -5.99 11.61
N ARG A 14 -3.32 -6.30 12.89
CA ARG A 14 -3.46 -7.67 13.37
C ARG A 14 -4.94 -8.00 13.54
N LEU A 15 -5.33 -9.12 12.97
CA LEU A 15 -6.68 -9.65 13.10
C LEU A 15 -6.78 -10.51 14.38
N GLU A 16 -8.00 -10.79 14.81
CA GLU A 16 -8.23 -11.58 16.01
C GLU A 16 -7.65 -12.99 15.94
N ASP A 17 -7.56 -13.55 14.73
CA ASP A 17 -7.00 -14.88 14.53
C ASP A 17 -5.46 -14.88 14.46
N GLY A 18 -4.83 -13.73 14.67
CA GLY A 18 -3.38 -13.58 14.58
C GLY A 18 -2.85 -13.28 13.19
N GLY A 19 -3.70 -13.27 12.17
CA GLY A 19 -3.33 -12.90 10.82
C GLY A 19 -3.21 -11.38 10.66
N LEU A 20 -2.87 -10.96 9.45
CA LEU A 20 -2.73 -9.55 9.10
C LEU A 20 -3.75 -9.21 8.01
N GLY A 21 -4.49 -8.13 8.22
CA GLY A 21 -5.44 -7.64 7.24
C GLY A 21 -5.16 -6.20 6.84
N PRO A 22 -5.51 -5.82 5.61
CA PRO A 22 -5.28 -4.46 5.15
C PRO A 22 -6.22 -3.48 5.84
N GLY A 23 -5.68 -2.30 6.17
CA GLY A 23 -6.49 -1.18 6.62
C GLY A 23 -6.93 -0.32 5.45
N GLN A 24 -7.08 0.96 5.69
CA GLN A 24 -7.52 1.90 4.68
C GLN A 24 -6.32 2.40 3.86
N ALA A 25 -6.37 2.19 2.54
CA ALA A 25 -5.34 2.67 1.64
C ALA A 25 -5.35 4.19 1.55
N VAL A 26 -4.17 4.79 1.44
CA VAL A 26 -4.00 6.23 1.33
C VAL A 26 -3.32 6.56 0.01
N ASP A 27 -4.00 7.31 -0.84
CA ASP A 27 -3.41 7.79 -2.09
C ASP A 27 -2.42 8.90 -1.80
N CYS A 28 -1.27 8.81 -2.43
CA CYS A 28 -0.18 9.77 -2.22
C CYS A 28 0.22 10.40 -3.55
N PRO A 29 0.68 11.66 -3.54
CA PRO A 29 0.99 12.37 -4.78
C PRO A 29 2.32 11.97 -5.40
N SER A 30 3.20 11.28 -4.66
CA SER A 30 4.53 10.93 -5.15
C SER A 30 5.06 9.70 -4.44
N LEU A 31 6.14 9.16 -4.99
CA LEU A 31 6.86 8.05 -4.38
C LEU A 31 7.34 8.41 -2.96
N ALA A 32 7.94 9.58 -2.81
CA ALA A 32 8.44 10.02 -1.51
C ALA A 32 7.32 10.16 -0.48
N ALA A 33 6.17 10.70 -0.90
CA ALA A 33 5.01 10.84 -0.02
C ALA A 33 4.47 9.48 0.40
N ALA A 34 4.43 8.50 -0.51
CA ALA A 34 3.98 7.15 -0.18
C ALA A 34 4.92 6.48 0.83
N LEU A 35 6.24 6.63 0.65
CA LEU A 35 7.22 6.09 1.59
C LEU A 35 7.07 6.70 2.98
N GLN A 36 6.96 8.02 3.05
CA GLN A 36 6.80 8.71 4.32
C GLN A 36 5.51 8.32 5.03
N ARG A 37 4.41 8.23 4.27
CA ARG A 37 3.13 7.86 4.84
C ARG A 37 3.13 6.41 5.33
N ALA A 38 3.69 5.49 4.55
CA ALA A 38 3.76 4.09 4.95
C ALA A 38 4.60 3.93 6.22
N GLU A 39 5.73 4.62 6.31
CA GLU A 39 6.55 4.60 7.53
C GLU A 39 5.77 5.11 8.74
N ALA A 40 5.08 6.24 8.59
CA ALA A 40 4.26 6.79 9.67
C ALA A 40 3.14 5.84 10.08
N LEU A 41 2.46 5.22 9.11
CA LEU A 41 1.40 4.27 9.38
C LEU A 41 1.93 3.04 10.13
N SER A 42 3.14 2.57 9.78
CA SER A 42 3.73 1.41 10.43
C SER A 42 4.06 1.65 11.90
N ARG A 43 4.25 2.92 12.29
CA ARG A 43 4.55 3.29 13.67
C ARG A 43 3.31 3.49 14.52
N ALA A 44 2.13 3.57 13.91
CA ALA A 44 0.90 3.74 14.66
C ALA A 44 0.61 2.49 15.50
N PRO A 45 0.22 2.63 16.79
CA PRO A 45 0.03 1.47 17.67
C PRO A 45 -1.02 0.49 17.18
N ALA A 46 -2.02 0.96 16.44
CA ALA A 46 -3.09 0.11 15.92
C ALA A 46 -2.64 -0.74 14.73
N ASN A 47 -1.49 -0.43 14.13
CA ASN A 47 -1.01 -1.09 12.92
C ASN A 47 0.18 -2.01 13.26
N ALA A 48 0.26 -3.15 12.56
CA ALA A 48 1.40 -4.05 12.65
C ALA A 48 2.52 -3.63 11.70
N GLY A 49 2.14 -3.11 10.54
CA GLY A 49 3.09 -2.65 9.53
C GLY A 49 2.36 -1.89 8.43
N ALA A 50 3.10 -1.54 7.41
CA ALA A 50 2.54 -0.85 6.24
C ALA A 50 3.42 -1.06 5.04
N ILE A 51 2.85 -0.89 3.85
CA ILE A 51 3.61 -0.96 2.61
C ILE A 51 3.39 0.31 1.79
N ALA A 52 4.39 0.64 0.98
CA ALA A 52 4.24 1.61 -0.09
C ALA A 52 4.32 0.84 -1.40
N PHE A 53 3.40 1.11 -2.31
CA PHE A 53 3.40 0.47 -3.62
C PHE A 53 2.88 1.44 -4.66
N PHE A 54 3.09 1.11 -5.93
CA PHE A 54 2.52 1.89 -7.01
C PHE A 54 1.82 0.98 -8.01
N ARG A 55 0.92 1.57 -8.75
CA ARG A 55 0.16 0.92 -9.80
C ARG A 55 -0.03 1.93 -10.92
N SER A 56 0.15 1.50 -12.15
CA SER A 56 -0.04 2.36 -13.33
C SER A 56 -1.18 1.84 -14.17
N GLY A 57 -1.86 2.74 -14.85
CA GLY A 57 -2.93 2.34 -15.74
C GLY A 57 -3.69 3.53 -16.29
N ASP A 58 -4.68 3.22 -17.12
CA ASP A 58 -5.60 4.19 -17.68
C ASP A 58 -6.89 4.15 -16.84
N GLY A 59 -7.08 5.19 -16.03
CA GLY A 59 -8.24 5.26 -15.16
C GLY A 59 -9.57 5.30 -15.90
N ASN A 60 -9.58 5.81 -17.13
CA ASN A 60 -10.79 5.87 -17.93
C ASN A 60 -11.25 4.50 -18.40
N LEU A 61 -10.31 3.59 -18.65
CA LEU A 61 -10.61 2.24 -19.07
C LEU A 61 -10.67 1.25 -17.91
N GLY A 62 -10.29 1.68 -16.71
CA GLY A 62 -10.23 0.79 -15.55
C GLY A 62 -9.14 -0.27 -15.65
N GLU A 63 -8.21 -0.11 -16.59
CA GLU A 63 -7.12 -1.05 -16.78
C GLU A 63 -5.88 -0.61 -16.01
N PHE A 64 -5.47 -1.43 -15.04
CA PHE A 64 -4.30 -1.16 -14.22
C PHE A 64 -3.34 -2.33 -14.27
N THR A 65 -2.05 -2.01 -14.21
CA THR A 65 -1.01 -3.02 -14.03
C THR A 65 -1.06 -3.57 -12.62
N GLU A 66 -0.37 -4.68 -12.40
CA GLU A 66 -0.23 -5.21 -11.05
C GLU A 66 0.50 -4.20 -10.16
N ALA A 67 0.15 -4.22 -8.88
CA ALA A 67 0.83 -3.36 -7.90
C ALA A 67 2.29 -3.78 -7.78
N VAL A 68 3.18 -2.80 -7.75
CA VAL A 68 4.61 -3.03 -7.56
C VAL A 68 4.98 -2.53 -6.17
N LEU A 69 5.44 -3.45 -5.32
CA LEU A 69 5.86 -3.11 -3.97
C LEU A 69 7.13 -2.27 -4.03
N ILE A 70 7.10 -1.09 -3.39
CA ILE A 70 8.26 -0.23 -3.27
C ILE A 70 9.03 -0.58 -2.01
N ARG A 71 8.33 -0.65 -0.88
CA ARG A 71 8.95 -0.93 0.41
C ARG A 71 7.91 -1.38 1.42
N ALA A 72 8.34 -2.26 2.33
CA ALA A 72 7.53 -2.71 3.45
C ALA A 72 8.16 -2.23 4.76
N PHE A 73 7.31 -1.87 5.71
CA PHE A 73 7.72 -1.43 7.04
C PHE A 73 6.99 -2.27 8.09
N GLY A 74 7.73 -2.81 9.05
CA GLY A 74 7.13 -3.62 10.11
C GLY A 74 6.61 -4.96 9.63
N ASP A 75 5.57 -5.46 10.28
CA ASP A 75 4.98 -6.76 9.95
C ASP A 75 3.93 -6.61 8.86
N VAL A 76 4.16 -7.28 7.75
CA VAL A 76 3.24 -7.30 6.61
C VAL A 76 3.07 -8.75 6.14
N PRO A 77 1.98 -9.06 5.42
CA PRO A 77 1.80 -10.42 4.90
C PRO A 77 2.92 -10.82 3.95
N ASP A 78 3.29 -12.10 3.97
CA ASP A 78 4.29 -12.63 3.03
C ASP A 78 3.78 -12.62 1.60
N ASP A 79 2.49 -12.85 1.42
CA ASP A 79 1.85 -12.86 0.10
C ASP A 79 1.04 -11.59 -0.11
N LEU A 80 1.54 -10.72 -0.98
CA LEU A 80 0.89 -9.45 -1.32
C LEU A 80 0.23 -9.52 -2.71
N SER A 81 0.02 -10.71 -3.24
CA SER A 81 -0.52 -10.86 -4.61
C SER A 81 -1.96 -10.39 -4.73
N SER A 82 -2.66 -10.18 -3.62
CA SER A 82 -4.04 -9.69 -3.63
C SER A 82 -4.15 -8.16 -3.73
N LEU A 83 -3.04 -7.47 -3.83
CA LEU A 83 -3.06 -6.01 -3.95
C LEU A 83 -3.67 -5.52 -5.26
#